data_e22ee04b6177f20d3cc65270bd770c7e
#
_entry.id   e22ee04b6177f20d3cc65270bd770c7e
#
_cell.length_a   1.000
_cell.length_b   1.000
_cell.length_c   1.000
_cell.angle_alpha   90.00
_cell.angle_beta   90.00
_cell.angle_gamma   90.00
#
_symmetry.space_group_name_H-M   'P 1'
#
loop_
_entity.id
_entity.type
_entity.pdbx_description
1 polymer ?
#
loop_
_entity_poly.entity_id
_entity_poly.type
_entity_poly.pdbx_seq_one_letter_code
_entity_poly.pdbx_strand_id
1 'polypeptide(L)'
;MLFILFGGTLEVGFQSREILRENGFKIITKYNMIGENSPISAENYMNPEGVYKSWLDDKIYVSEAEFQRCDFKYCLNGAMVGFNQQEIMDAIHGITDCILTIGASAIEFIKQLKQAYGGYVTLINLFIDENCYKRLIAAQPGISSEEYNARITAGKKMQQIYLNDYQLFDEVVIYTGEETVFNYQSLRMQFKSIIQRRKNLESLLNEQKYVQLPYVGADPYIFVSYSHKDKDEVYPILGMLQRNGFRIWYDEGITGGTNWRLMLREKIKSSNCVLLFSSIDAVTSTAVTIEITTANNFEVPIICVSLDDALFDETIEEELDRNQKLCYGKDFNQFEHKAIEALPKNCRVYAETDEAQRRVEECK
;
A
#
# COMPACT_ATOMS: atom_id res chain seq x y z
N MET A 1 0.38 -2.08 -8.08
CA MET A 1 0.71 -0.62 -8.15
C MET A 1 -0.38 0.23 -7.50
N LEU A 2 -0.03 1.26 -6.75
CA LEU A 2 -0.95 2.27 -6.25
C LEU A 2 -0.77 3.58 -7.03
N PHE A 3 -1.78 3.98 -7.79
CA PHE A 3 -1.84 5.28 -8.44
C PHE A 3 -2.69 6.24 -7.61
N ILE A 4 -2.13 7.39 -7.28
CA ILE A 4 -2.82 8.46 -6.57
C ILE A 4 -3.05 9.60 -7.53
N LEU A 5 -4.30 9.90 -7.87
CA LEU A 5 -4.68 11.03 -8.70
C LEU A 5 -4.93 12.25 -7.81
N PHE A 6 -4.19 13.30 -8.05
CA PHE A 6 -4.27 14.57 -7.35
C PHE A 6 -4.65 15.69 -8.30
N GLY A 7 -5.62 16.50 -7.94
CA GLY A 7 -6.06 17.62 -8.79
C GLY A 7 -7.19 17.24 -9.74
N GLY A 8 -7.31 18.02 -10.81
CA GLY A 8 -8.37 17.85 -11.80
C GLY A 8 -9.71 18.45 -11.39
N THR A 9 -10.62 18.56 -12.37
CA THR A 9 -12.03 18.77 -12.14
C THR A 9 -12.74 17.44 -11.95
N LEU A 10 -13.99 17.47 -11.49
CA LEU A 10 -14.84 16.27 -11.42
C LEU A 10 -14.81 15.51 -12.74
N GLU A 11 -14.97 16.19 -13.88
CA GLU A 11 -14.99 15.59 -15.20
C GLU A 11 -13.64 14.93 -15.57
N VAL A 12 -12.53 15.66 -15.49
CA VAL A 12 -11.20 15.13 -15.82
C VAL A 12 -10.80 14.03 -14.83
N GLY A 13 -11.10 14.19 -13.56
CA GLY A 13 -10.86 13.18 -12.55
C GLY A 13 -11.68 11.90 -12.79
N PHE A 14 -12.94 12.04 -13.19
CA PHE A 14 -13.79 10.91 -13.57
C PHE A 14 -13.23 10.18 -14.79
N GLN A 15 -12.97 10.90 -15.89
CA GLN A 15 -12.42 10.30 -17.10
C GLN A 15 -11.05 9.63 -16.86
N SER A 16 -10.21 10.21 -16.04
CA SER A 16 -8.93 9.61 -15.66
C SER A 16 -9.11 8.27 -14.93
N ARG A 17 -10.09 8.19 -14.01
CA ARG A 17 -10.43 6.94 -13.33
C ARG A 17 -10.97 5.89 -14.29
N GLU A 18 -11.89 6.27 -15.17
CA GLU A 18 -12.45 5.32 -16.16
C GLU A 18 -11.37 4.75 -17.08
N ILE A 19 -10.46 5.60 -17.58
CA ILE A 19 -9.31 5.16 -18.39
C ILE A 19 -8.46 4.12 -17.62
N LEU A 20 -8.18 4.37 -16.32
CA LEU A 20 -7.42 3.44 -15.50
C LEU A 20 -8.20 2.15 -15.21
N ARG A 21 -9.53 2.22 -14.97
CA ARG A 21 -10.40 1.04 -14.80
C ARG A 21 -10.40 0.15 -16.04
N GLU A 22 -10.49 0.74 -17.25
CA GLU A 22 -10.37 0.01 -18.51
C GLU A 22 -9.01 -0.70 -18.66
N ASN A 23 -7.99 -0.23 -17.95
CA ASN A 23 -6.67 -0.85 -17.89
C ASN A 23 -6.48 -1.80 -16.70
N GLY A 24 -7.55 -2.19 -16.00
CA GLY A 24 -7.57 -3.20 -14.95
C GLY A 24 -7.37 -2.68 -13.54
N PHE A 25 -7.30 -1.36 -13.33
CA PHE A 25 -7.17 -0.79 -11.99
C PHE A 25 -8.51 -0.81 -11.23
N LYS A 26 -8.47 -1.15 -9.95
CA LYS A 26 -9.61 -1.01 -9.02
C LYS A 26 -9.58 0.35 -8.34
N ILE A 27 -10.75 0.89 -8.03
CA ILE A 27 -10.85 2.14 -7.26
C ILE A 27 -10.89 1.78 -5.78
N ILE A 28 -10.02 2.41 -4.99
CA ILE A 28 -10.04 2.29 -3.53
C ILE A 28 -11.27 3.02 -3.00
N THR A 29 -12.02 2.32 -2.16
CA THR A 29 -13.27 2.81 -1.59
C THR A 29 -13.02 3.93 -0.58
N LYS A 30 -13.76 5.04 -0.72
CA LYS A 30 -13.80 6.14 0.25
C LYS A 30 -14.99 5.99 1.16
N TYR A 31 -14.73 5.92 2.44
CA TYR A 31 -15.76 5.91 3.48
C TYR A 31 -16.01 7.34 3.94
N ASN A 32 -17.22 7.86 3.68
CA ASN A 32 -17.61 9.21 4.08
C ASN A 32 -18.54 9.11 5.29
N MET A 33 -18.16 9.74 6.39
CA MET A 33 -18.99 9.76 7.58
C MET A 33 -20.25 10.62 7.36
N ILE A 34 -21.41 10.06 7.66
CA ILE A 34 -22.67 10.80 7.66
C ILE A 34 -22.70 11.74 8.88
N GLY A 35 -22.81 13.03 8.65
CA GLY A 35 -22.85 14.06 9.70
C GLY A 35 -23.70 15.25 9.26
N GLU A 36 -23.84 16.24 10.13
CA GLU A 36 -24.65 17.45 9.89
C GLU A 36 -24.24 18.20 8.60
N ASN A 37 -22.98 18.12 8.20
CA ASN A 37 -22.44 18.75 6.99
C ASN A 37 -22.30 17.75 5.81
N SER A 38 -22.89 16.57 5.91
CA SER A 38 -22.89 15.63 4.80
C SER A 38 -23.79 16.16 3.67
N PRO A 39 -23.34 16.13 2.39
CA PRO A 39 -24.17 16.51 1.26
C PRO A 39 -25.35 15.54 1.03
N ILE A 40 -25.38 14.42 1.75
CA ILE A 40 -26.44 13.41 1.70
C ILE A 40 -27.06 13.30 3.08
N SER A 41 -28.37 13.59 3.19
CA SER A 41 -29.11 13.27 4.41
C SER A 41 -29.19 11.75 4.62
N ALA A 42 -29.33 11.33 5.87
CA ALA A 42 -29.51 9.90 6.19
C ALA A 42 -30.68 9.24 5.46
N GLU A 43 -31.72 10.03 5.10
CA GLU A 43 -32.88 9.58 4.33
C GLU A 43 -32.53 9.33 2.86
N ASN A 44 -31.64 10.11 2.25
CA ASN A 44 -31.17 9.94 0.88
C ASN A 44 -30.09 8.86 0.74
N TYR A 45 -29.51 8.43 1.85
CA TYR A 45 -28.54 7.35 1.89
C TYR A 45 -29.15 5.99 1.50
N MET A 46 -30.38 5.74 1.91
CA MET A 46 -31.06 4.45 1.68
C MET A 46 -31.58 4.27 0.24
N ASN A 47 -31.62 5.33 -0.57
CA ASN A 47 -32.13 5.24 -1.94
C ASN A 47 -31.42 6.22 -2.89
N PRO A 48 -30.18 5.93 -3.31
CA PRO A 48 -29.43 6.78 -4.24
C PRO A 48 -29.90 6.56 -5.68
N GLU A 49 -31.19 6.62 -5.96
CA GLU A 49 -31.73 6.65 -7.32
C GLU A 49 -31.65 8.08 -7.86
N GLY A 50 -30.72 8.31 -8.78
CA GLY A 50 -30.59 9.57 -9.48
C GLY A 50 -29.17 9.85 -9.96
N VAL A 51 -28.99 11.04 -10.50
CA VAL A 51 -27.77 11.57 -11.15
C VAL A 51 -26.46 11.37 -10.35
N TYR A 52 -26.55 11.08 -9.07
CA TYR A 52 -25.41 10.87 -8.18
C TYR A 52 -24.74 9.50 -8.31
N LYS A 53 -25.38 8.51 -8.93
CA LYS A 53 -24.84 7.14 -9.02
C LYS A 53 -23.52 7.05 -9.78
N SER A 54 -23.33 7.87 -10.80
CA SER A 54 -22.10 7.91 -11.61
C SER A 54 -20.93 8.62 -10.93
N TRP A 55 -21.19 9.42 -9.90
CA TRP A 55 -20.19 10.21 -9.14
C TRP A 55 -19.75 9.52 -7.86
N LEU A 56 -20.46 8.47 -7.44
CA LEU A 56 -20.35 7.82 -6.12
C LEU A 56 -19.70 6.44 -6.16
N ASP A 57 -19.26 5.97 -7.34
CA ASP A 57 -18.68 4.62 -7.49
C ASP A 57 -17.48 4.34 -6.57
N ASP A 58 -16.84 5.39 -6.04
CA ASP A 58 -15.71 5.29 -5.11
C ASP A 58 -16.06 5.71 -3.67
N LYS A 59 -17.35 6.01 -3.38
CA LYS A 59 -17.74 6.55 -2.08
C LYS A 59 -18.85 5.73 -1.44
N ILE A 60 -18.62 5.37 -0.19
CA ILE A 60 -19.63 4.76 0.66
C ILE A 60 -19.89 5.70 1.83
N TYR A 61 -21.15 5.97 2.11
CA TYR A 61 -21.55 6.76 3.27
C TYR A 61 -21.84 5.82 4.41
N VAL A 62 -21.20 6.06 5.54
CA VAL A 62 -21.22 5.15 6.69
C VAL A 62 -21.57 5.89 7.98
N SER A 63 -22.10 5.18 8.95
CA SER A 63 -22.30 5.68 10.30
C SER A 63 -20.97 6.03 10.97
N GLU A 64 -21.00 6.83 12.03
CA GLU A 64 -19.80 7.14 12.81
C GLU A 64 -19.11 5.88 13.35
N ALA A 65 -19.89 4.89 13.81
CA ALA A 65 -19.35 3.63 14.34
C ALA A 65 -18.60 2.81 13.28
N GLU A 66 -19.10 2.78 12.04
CA GLU A 66 -18.43 2.15 10.91
C GLU A 66 -17.22 2.97 10.46
N PHE A 67 -17.33 4.29 10.46
CA PHE A 67 -16.22 5.18 10.11
C PHE A 67 -15.03 5.04 11.05
N GLN A 68 -15.28 4.73 12.33
CA GLN A 68 -14.18 4.50 13.29
C GLN A 68 -13.29 3.31 12.92
N ARG A 69 -13.76 2.38 12.07
CA ARG A 69 -12.99 1.26 11.55
C ARG A 69 -12.04 1.63 10.42
N CYS A 70 -12.14 2.83 9.85
CA CYS A 70 -11.17 3.31 8.87
C CYS A 70 -9.83 3.59 9.56
N ASP A 71 -8.75 3.14 8.94
CA ASP A 71 -7.39 3.31 9.46
C ASP A 71 -6.85 4.71 9.16
N PHE A 72 -7.13 5.21 7.96
CA PHE A 72 -6.73 6.55 7.52
C PHE A 72 -7.94 7.47 7.45
N LYS A 73 -7.85 8.63 8.06
CA LYS A 73 -8.94 9.60 8.17
C LYS A 73 -8.44 11.01 7.91
N TYR A 74 -9.21 11.78 7.13
CA TYR A 74 -8.95 13.20 6.92
C TYR A 74 -10.24 13.97 6.71
N CYS A 75 -10.18 15.30 6.85
CA CYS A 75 -11.35 16.18 6.63
C CYS A 75 -11.28 16.76 5.21
N LEU A 76 -12.37 16.63 4.45
CA LEU A 76 -12.54 17.21 3.12
C LEU A 76 -13.77 18.09 3.12
N ASN A 77 -13.58 19.43 3.05
CA ASN A 77 -14.66 20.41 3.01
C ASN A 77 -15.71 20.25 4.14
N GLY A 78 -15.22 19.94 5.34
CA GLY A 78 -16.09 19.73 6.51
C GLY A 78 -16.63 18.29 6.66
N ALA A 79 -16.49 17.44 5.67
CA ALA A 79 -16.86 16.04 5.75
C ALA A 79 -15.64 15.16 6.12
N MET A 80 -15.85 14.17 6.98
CA MET A 80 -14.82 13.21 7.32
C MET A 80 -14.77 12.09 6.27
N VAL A 81 -13.57 11.83 5.73
CA VAL A 81 -13.31 10.80 4.73
C VAL A 81 -12.26 9.83 5.28
N GLY A 82 -12.50 8.55 5.10
CA GLY A 82 -11.57 7.48 5.54
C GLY A 82 -11.30 6.46 4.47
N PHE A 83 -10.24 5.69 4.67
CA PHE A 83 -9.82 4.56 3.84
C PHE A 83 -9.51 3.34 4.69
N ASN A 84 -9.69 2.18 4.09
CA ASN A 84 -9.22 0.92 4.65
C ASN A 84 -7.74 0.73 4.31
N GLN A 85 -6.92 0.46 5.33
CA GLN A 85 -5.50 0.20 5.15
C GLN A 85 -5.24 -1.00 4.26
N GLN A 86 -6.06 -2.06 4.36
CA GLN A 86 -5.84 -3.30 3.62
C GLN A 86 -5.88 -3.07 2.10
N GLU A 87 -6.86 -2.31 1.58
CA GLU A 87 -6.95 -2.01 0.14
C GLU A 87 -5.71 -1.25 -0.37
N ILE A 88 -5.17 -0.33 0.45
CA ILE A 88 -3.95 0.42 0.13
C ILE A 88 -2.74 -0.51 0.13
N MET A 89 -2.64 -1.37 1.14
CA MET A 89 -1.52 -2.32 1.26
C MET A 89 -1.55 -3.38 0.16
N ASP A 90 -2.72 -3.88 -0.23
CA ASP A 90 -2.87 -4.81 -1.35
C ASP A 90 -2.36 -4.20 -2.67
N ALA A 91 -2.61 -2.91 -2.87
CA ALA A 91 -2.09 -2.19 -4.03
C ALA A 91 -0.56 -2.01 -3.97
N ILE A 92 -0.03 -1.66 -2.80
CA ILE A 92 1.41 -1.48 -2.57
C ILE A 92 2.15 -2.82 -2.75
N HIS A 93 1.59 -3.92 -2.26
CA HIS A 93 2.17 -5.25 -2.40
C HIS A 93 1.96 -5.88 -3.80
N GLY A 94 1.38 -5.16 -4.75
CA GLY A 94 1.19 -5.63 -6.12
C GLY A 94 0.10 -6.69 -6.31
N ILE A 95 -0.74 -6.92 -5.29
CA ILE A 95 -1.86 -7.86 -5.33
C ILE A 95 -2.91 -7.40 -6.34
N THR A 96 -3.21 -6.10 -6.30
CA THR A 96 -4.18 -5.47 -7.18
C THR A 96 -3.70 -4.07 -7.54
N ASP A 97 -3.74 -3.73 -8.82
CA ASP A 97 -3.49 -2.35 -9.24
C ASP A 97 -4.68 -1.47 -8.82
N CYS A 98 -4.43 -0.43 -8.05
CA CYS A 98 -5.47 0.42 -7.47
C CYS A 98 -5.29 1.89 -7.80
N ILE A 99 -6.42 2.61 -7.77
CA ILE A 99 -6.51 4.06 -7.91
C ILE A 99 -7.05 4.66 -6.63
N LEU A 100 -6.39 5.69 -6.14
CA LEU A 100 -6.89 6.55 -5.09
C LEU A 100 -6.99 7.98 -5.61
N THR A 101 -8.15 8.62 -5.49
CA THR A 101 -8.31 10.03 -5.85
C THR A 101 -8.39 10.87 -4.59
N ILE A 102 -7.52 11.85 -4.44
CA ILE A 102 -7.47 12.71 -3.25
C ILE A 102 -7.28 14.16 -3.62
N GLY A 103 -7.73 15.02 -2.71
CA GLY A 103 -7.61 16.47 -2.83
C GLY A 103 -6.56 17.08 -1.90
N ALA A 104 -6.47 18.39 -1.91
CA ALA A 104 -5.49 19.19 -1.18
C ALA A 104 -5.43 18.92 0.34
N SER A 105 -6.54 18.53 0.97
CA SER A 105 -6.60 18.26 2.41
C SER A 105 -5.93 16.95 2.85
N ALA A 106 -5.62 16.05 1.89
CA ALA A 106 -4.97 14.79 2.17
C ALA A 106 -3.47 14.78 1.83
N ILE A 107 -2.86 15.94 1.59
CA ILE A 107 -1.45 16.02 1.15
C ILE A 107 -0.47 15.42 2.19
N GLU A 108 -0.73 15.61 3.46
CA GLU A 108 0.12 15.06 4.52
C GLU A 108 0.04 13.53 4.57
N PHE A 109 -1.13 12.95 4.33
CA PHE A 109 -1.30 11.51 4.17
C PHE A 109 -0.50 10.99 2.95
N ILE A 110 -0.53 11.71 1.82
CA ILE A 110 0.27 11.36 0.64
C ILE A 110 1.76 11.37 0.97
N LYS A 111 2.24 12.40 1.68
CA LYS A 111 3.66 12.51 2.08
C LYS A 111 4.08 11.31 2.93
N GLN A 112 3.25 10.91 3.89
CA GLN A 112 3.50 9.72 4.71
C GLN A 112 3.55 8.44 3.88
N LEU A 113 2.60 8.23 2.96
CA LEU A 113 2.62 7.08 2.05
C LEU A 113 3.86 7.07 1.16
N LYS A 114 4.23 8.21 0.60
CA LYS A 114 5.43 8.33 -0.25
C LYS A 114 6.71 8.12 0.53
N GLN A 115 6.78 8.60 1.77
CA GLN A 115 7.94 8.37 2.64
C GLN A 115 8.09 6.90 2.99
N ALA A 116 6.97 6.21 3.27
CA ALA A 116 6.99 4.80 3.65
C ALA A 116 7.15 3.86 2.46
N TYR A 117 6.56 4.18 1.30
CA TYR A 117 6.38 3.25 0.18
C TYR A 117 6.71 3.86 -1.19
N GLY A 118 7.62 4.82 -1.26
CA GLY A 118 7.87 5.68 -2.43
C GLY A 118 7.89 5.00 -3.79
N GLY A 119 8.61 3.90 -3.95
CA GLY A 119 8.72 3.16 -5.21
C GLY A 119 7.44 2.47 -5.68
N TYR A 120 6.52 2.19 -4.76
CA TYR A 120 5.26 1.45 -5.01
C TYR A 120 4.04 2.37 -5.15
N VAL A 121 4.21 3.66 -4.85
CA VAL A 121 3.16 4.68 -4.91
C VAL A 121 3.50 5.66 -6.02
N THR A 122 2.63 5.78 -7.01
CA THR A 122 2.76 6.75 -8.10
C THR A 122 1.78 7.90 -7.89
N LEU A 123 2.29 9.06 -7.54
CA LEU A 123 1.48 10.27 -7.40
C LEU A 123 1.43 11.03 -8.73
N ILE A 124 0.23 11.20 -9.26
CA ILE A 124 -0.04 11.81 -10.56
C ILE A 124 -0.77 13.14 -10.35
N ASN A 125 -0.17 14.24 -10.78
CA ASN A 125 -0.88 15.52 -10.83
C ASN A 125 -1.71 15.63 -12.10
N LEU A 126 -3.02 15.86 -11.96
CA LEU A 126 -3.90 16.19 -13.07
C LEU A 126 -3.88 17.71 -13.28
N PHE A 127 -3.01 18.15 -14.15
CA PHE A 127 -2.88 19.57 -14.47
C PHE A 127 -3.92 20.00 -15.51
N ILE A 128 -4.65 21.07 -15.20
CA ILE A 128 -5.64 21.68 -16.09
C ILE A 128 -5.35 23.18 -16.13
N ASP A 129 -5.23 23.75 -17.32
CA ASP A 129 -5.12 25.19 -17.49
C ASP A 129 -6.25 25.95 -16.77
N GLU A 130 -5.95 27.09 -16.18
CA GLU A 130 -6.91 27.85 -15.34
C GLU A 130 -8.18 28.24 -16.12
N ASN A 131 -8.04 28.63 -17.39
CA ASN A 131 -9.21 29.01 -18.20
C ASN A 131 -10.06 27.79 -18.57
N CYS A 132 -9.38 26.67 -18.88
CA CYS A 132 -10.04 25.39 -19.10
C CYS A 132 -10.77 24.93 -17.83
N TYR A 133 -10.09 25.01 -16.68
CA TYR A 133 -10.65 24.64 -15.38
C TYR A 133 -11.92 25.44 -15.08
N LYS A 134 -11.91 26.78 -15.25
CA LYS A 134 -13.07 27.64 -15.08
C LYS A 134 -14.24 27.26 -16.01
N ARG A 135 -13.95 26.96 -17.29
CA ARG A 135 -14.97 26.54 -18.27
C ARG A 135 -15.63 25.22 -17.87
N LEU A 136 -14.82 24.24 -17.47
CA LEU A 136 -15.33 22.92 -17.05
C LEU A 136 -16.22 23.00 -15.83
N ILE A 137 -15.87 23.85 -14.85
CA ILE A 137 -16.73 24.06 -13.67
C ILE A 137 -18.01 24.80 -14.05
N ALA A 138 -17.91 25.88 -14.83
CA ALA A 138 -19.07 26.67 -15.27
C ALA A 138 -20.06 25.85 -16.12
N ALA A 139 -19.60 24.85 -16.83
CA ALA A 139 -20.43 23.96 -17.67
C ALA A 139 -21.24 22.93 -16.85
N GLN A 140 -21.00 22.83 -15.53
CA GLN A 140 -21.74 21.87 -14.72
C GLN A 140 -23.18 22.33 -14.47
N PRO A 141 -24.18 21.46 -14.75
CA PRO A 141 -25.57 21.81 -14.56
C PRO A 141 -25.90 22.14 -13.10
N GLY A 142 -26.56 23.26 -12.87
CA GLY A 142 -27.08 23.64 -11.54
C GLY A 142 -26.02 24.11 -10.54
N ILE A 143 -24.78 24.40 -10.97
CA ILE A 143 -23.75 24.92 -10.06
C ILE A 143 -24.13 26.32 -9.54
N SER A 144 -24.13 26.51 -8.23
CA SER A 144 -24.29 27.81 -7.62
C SER A 144 -23.03 28.68 -7.72
N SER A 145 -23.17 30.00 -7.59
CA SER A 145 -22.02 30.92 -7.57
C SER A 145 -21.08 30.62 -6.40
N GLU A 146 -21.61 30.22 -5.27
CA GLU A 146 -20.82 29.85 -4.08
C GLU A 146 -20.00 28.59 -4.34
N GLU A 147 -20.62 27.57 -4.89
CA GLU A 147 -19.97 26.31 -5.23
C GLU A 147 -18.92 26.52 -6.33
N TYR A 148 -19.22 27.31 -7.36
CA TYR A 148 -18.26 27.69 -8.39
C TYR A 148 -16.99 28.31 -7.77
N ASN A 149 -17.16 29.32 -6.90
CA ASN A 149 -16.03 30.02 -6.27
C ASN A 149 -15.24 29.08 -5.33
N ALA A 150 -15.94 28.22 -4.58
CA ALA A 150 -15.30 27.22 -3.71
C ALA A 150 -14.42 26.25 -4.52
N ARG A 151 -14.89 25.77 -5.67
CA ARG A 151 -14.16 24.88 -6.56
C ARG A 151 -12.95 25.57 -7.22
N ILE A 152 -13.10 26.83 -7.65
CA ILE A 152 -11.97 27.63 -8.17
C ILE A 152 -10.89 27.79 -7.09
N THR A 153 -11.28 28.09 -5.87
CA THR A 153 -10.35 28.23 -4.74
C THR A 153 -9.65 26.90 -4.44
N ALA A 154 -10.38 25.80 -4.43
CA ALA A 154 -9.78 24.46 -4.26
C ALA A 154 -8.79 24.11 -5.38
N GLY A 155 -9.11 24.42 -6.63
CA GLY A 155 -8.21 24.21 -7.78
C GLY A 155 -6.92 24.99 -7.64
N LYS A 156 -7.01 26.29 -7.27
CA LYS A 156 -5.82 27.12 -7.02
C LYS A 156 -4.96 26.57 -5.89
N LYS A 157 -5.59 26.10 -4.80
CA LYS A 157 -4.87 25.47 -3.70
C LYS A 157 -4.12 24.21 -4.14
N MET A 158 -4.72 23.37 -4.98
CA MET A 158 -4.07 22.19 -5.52
C MET A 158 -2.89 22.53 -6.42
N GLN A 159 -3.04 23.52 -7.30
CA GLN A 159 -1.92 24.04 -8.12
C GLN A 159 -0.79 24.58 -7.25
N GLN A 160 -1.11 25.31 -6.18
CA GLN A 160 -0.10 25.86 -5.28
C GLN A 160 0.67 24.76 -4.55
N ILE A 161 -0.01 23.68 -4.13
CA ILE A 161 0.65 22.51 -3.54
C ILE A 161 1.60 21.87 -4.55
N TYR A 162 1.16 21.66 -5.79
CA TYR A 162 2.02 21.12 -6.83
C TYR A 162 3.25 21.99 -7.08
N LEU A 163 3.10 23.30 -7.17
CA LEU A 163 4.23 24.23 -7.41
C LEU A 163 5.21 24.26 -6.23
N ASN A 164 4.73 24.14 -5.01
CA ASN A 164 5.57 24.17 -3.81
C ASN A 164 6.31 22.84 -3.57
N ASP A 165 5.67 21.72 -3.88
CA ASP A 165 6.14 20.37 -3.58
C ASP A 165 6.22 19.49 -4.85
N TYR A 166 6.60 20.07 -6.01
CA TYR A 166 6.57 19.34 -7.30
C TYR A 166 7.38 18.03 -7.29
N GLN A 167 8.43 17.94 -6.47
CA GLN A 167 9.26 16.74 -6.31
C GLN A 167 8.50 15.57 -5.67
N LEU A 168 7.36 15.83 -5.02
CA LEU A 168 6.50 14.79 -4.47
C LEU A 168 5.79 13.99 -5.57
N PHE A 169 5.59 14.60 -6.74
CA PHE A 169 4.84 14.06 -7.85
C PHE A 169 5.73 13.28 -8.81
N ASP A 170 5.32 12.07 -9.15
CA ASP A 170 6.06 11.20 -10.07
C ASP A 170 5.71 11.51 -11.53
N GLU A 171 4.47 11.90 -11.77
CA GLU A 171 3.92 12.09 -13.11
C GLU A 171 2.98 13.30 -13.15
N VAL A 172 2.87 13.89 -14.33
CA VAL A 172 1.90 14.97 -14.61
C VAL A 172 1.09 14.57 -15.85
N VAL A 173 -0.22 14.59 -15.71
CA VAL A 173 -1.16 14.44 -16.83
C VAL A 173 -1.75 15.79 -17.13
N ILE A 174 -1.61 16.25 -18.37
CA ILE A 174 -2.04 17.58 -18.81
C ILE A 174 -3.32 17.45 -19.62
N TYR A 175 -4.33 18.22 -19.24
CA TYR A 175 -5.57 18.38 -20.00
C TYR A 175 -5.74 19.82 -20.48
N THR A 176 -5.77 20.01 -21.80
CA THR A 176 -5.83 21.34 -22.44
C THR A 176 -7.26 21.79 -22.75
N GLY A 177 -8.23 20.88 -22.68
CA GLY A 177 -9.63 21.18 -22.99
C GLY A 177 -9.95 21.31 -24.49
N GLU A 178 -9.03 20.93 -25.37
CA GLU A 178 -9.21 20.96 -26.82
C GLU A 178 -9.93 19.71 -27.34
N GLU A 179 -10.09 18.69 -26.48
CA GLU A 179 -10.77 17.44 -26.83
C GLU A 179 -12.28 17.59 -26.70
N THR A 180 -13.01 17.07 -27.68
CA THR A 180 -14.48 16.99 -27.58
C THR A 180 -14.88 16.02 -26.48
N VAL A 181 -16.03 16.25 -25.84
CA VAL A 181 -16.58 15.53 -24.68
C VAL A 181 -16.61 13.98 -24.84
N PHE A 182 -16.39 13.46 -26.04
CA PHE A 182 -16.44 12.02 -26.34
C PHE A 182 -15.10 11.37 -26.66
N ASN A 183 -14.00 12.13 -26.70
CA ASN A 183 -12.72 11.57 -27.10
C ASN A 183 -11.55 12.11 -26.27
N TYR A 184 -11.38 11.55 -25.07
CA TYR A 184 -10.22 11.82 -24.22
C TYR A 184 -8.94 11.09 -24.69
N GLN A 185 -8.65 11.18 -26.00
CA GLN A 185 -7.56 10.42 -26.61
C GLN A 185 -6.20 10.82 -26.03
N SER A 186 -5.97 12.10 -25.79
CA SER A 186 -4.73 12.58 -25.19
C SER A 186 -4.56 12.05 -23.75
N LEU A 187 -5.61 12.09 -22.93
CA LEU A 187 -5.58 11.49 -21.59
C LEU A 187 -5.28 9.99 -21.66
N ARG A 188 -5.95 9.26 -22.58
CA ARG A 188 -5.71 7.82 -22.79
C ARG A 188 -4.26 7.53 -23.16
N MET A 189 -3.67 8.32 -24.06
CA MET A 189 -2.27 8.15 -24.46
C MET A 189 -1.31 8.44 -23.31
N GLN A 190 -1.55 9.49 -22.54
CA GLN A 190 -0.72 9.83 -21.38
C GLN A 190 -0.77 8.72 -20.33
N PHE A 191 -1.98 8.26 -19.94
CA PHE A 191 -2.12 7.17 -18.96
C PHE A 191 -1.52 5.86 -19.46
N LYS A 192 -1.72 5.50 -20.74
CA LYS A 192 -1.08 4.31 -21.33
C LYS A 192 0.44 4.37 -21.23
N SER A 193 1.02 5.53 -21.51
CA SER A 193 2.47 5.75 -21.37
C SER A 193 2.95 5.62 -19.93
N ILE A 194 2.22 6.19 -18.97
CA ILE A 194 2.52 6.08 -17.53
C ILE A 194 2.46 4.62 -17.09
N ILE A 195 1.37 3.92 -17.39
CA ILE A 195 1.20 2.51 -17.04
C ILE A 195 2.35 1.66 -17.61
N GLN A 196 2.71 1.87 -18.88
CA GLN A 196 3.79 1.11 -19.51
C GLN A 196 5.15 1.37 -18.84
N ARG A 197 5.48 2.65 -18.54
CA ARG A 197 6.72 2.98 -17.81
C ARG A 197 6.76 2.32 -16.44
N ARG A 198 5.64 2.34 -15.71
CA ARG A 198 5.56 1.74 -14.38
C ARG A 198 5.62 0.21 -14.40
N LYS A 199 4.99 -0.44 -15.37
CA LYS A 199 5.12 -1.90 -15.58
C LYS A 199 6.56 -2.30 -15.93
N ASN A 200 7.22 -1.52 -16.78
CA ASN A 200 8.63 -1.75 -17.11
C ASN A 200 9.53 -1.57 -15.87
N LEU A 201 9.28 -0.54 -15.06
CA LEU A 201 10.01 -0.33 -13.81
C LEU A 201 9.77 -1.49 -12.82
N GLU A 202 8.53 -1.93 -12.67
CA GLU A 202 8.16 -3.07 -11.82
C GLU A 202 8.83 -4.36 -12.29
N SER A 203 8.89 -4.61 -13.62
CA SER A 203 9.64 -5.74 -14.19
C SER A 203 11.12 -5.66 -13.85
N LEU A 204 11.74 -4.49 -14.04
CA LEU A 204 13.15 -4.28 -13.69
C LEU A 204 13.42 -4.45 -12.19
N LEU A 205 12.52 -3.96 -11.33
CA LEU A 205 12.61 -4.15 -9.89
C LEU A 205 12.47 -5.63 -9.51
N ASN A 206 11.58 -6.37 -10.17
CA ASN A 206 11.40 -7.81 -9.97
C ASN A 206 12.59 -8.63 -10.49
N GLU A 207 13.18 -8.25 -11.63
CA GLU A 207 14.37 -8.88 -12.18
C GLU A 207 15.61 -8.67 -11.30
N GLN A 208 15.70 -7.56 -10.58
CA GLN A 208 16.85 -7.22 -9.74
C GLN A 208 16.77 -7.76 -8.29
N LYS A 209 15.93 -8.76 -8.01
CA LYS A 209 15.79 -9.39 -6.68
C LYS A 209 15.50 -8.40 -5.53
N TYR A 210 14.72 -7.35 -5.79
CA TYR A 210 14.39 -6.38 -4.74
C TYR A 210 13.45 -6.97 -3.71
N VAL A 211 13.80 -6.75 -2.44
CA VAL A 211 12.91 -6.91 -1.31
C VAL A 211 12.01 -5.67 -1.20
N GLN A 212 10.74 -5.88 -0.91
CA GLN A 212 9.82 -4.77 -0.63
C GLN A 212 10.10 -4.19 0.77
N LEU A 213 9.68 -2.94 1.00
CA LEU A 213 9.82 -2.31 2.31
C LEU A 213 9.21 -3.16 3.43
N PRO A 214 9.75 -3.04 4.66
CA PRO A 214 9.23 -3.76 5.82
C PRO A 214 7.75 -3.48 6.04
N TYR A 215 6.99 -4.51 6.42
CA TYR A 215 5.58 -4.39 6.70
C TYR A 215 5.30 -3.38 7.83
N VAL A 216 4.34 -2.49 7.60
CA VAL A 216 3.84 -1.52 8.58
C VAL A 216 2.33 -1.71 8.73
N GLY A 217 1.90 -2.31 9.82
CA GLY A 217 0.49 -2.55 10.09
C GLY A 217 0.29 -3.30 11.40
N ALA A 218 -0.99 -3.59 11.72
CA ALA A 218 -1.40 -4.30 12.93
C ALA A 218 -1.74 -5.78 12.68
N ASP A 219 -1.81 -6.22 11.39
CA ASP A 219 -2.08 -7.62 11.09
C ASP A 219 -0.91 -8.53 11.44
N PRO A 220 -1.15 -9.84 11.58
CA PRO A 220 -0.11 -10.84 11.79
C PRO A 220 1.03 -10.72 10.78
N TYR A 221 2.27 -10.72 11.24
CA TYR A 221 3.47 -10.61 10.42
C TYR A 221 4.64 -11.44 10.96
N ILE A 222 5.64 -11.63 10.11
CA ILE A 222 6.89 -12.33 10.39
C ILE A 222 7.97 -11.29 10.68
N PHE A 223 8.65 -11.41 11.80
CA PHE A 223 9.87 -10.67 12.08
C PHE A 223 11.07 -11.42 11.50
N VAL A 224 11.97 -10.72 10.81
CA VAL A 224 13.17 -11.32 10.22
C VAL A 224 14.39 -10.90 11.00
N SER A 225 15.14 -11.91 11.47
CA SER A 225 16.43 -11.77 12.16
C SER A 225 17.54 -12.29 11.23
N TYR A 226 18.53 -11.45 10.93
CA TYR A 226 19.65 -11.80 10.05
C TYR A 226 20.86 -10.89 10.32
N SER A 227 22.07 -11.34 9.93
CA SER A 227 23.23 -10.45 9.89
C SER A 227 23.15 -9.54 8.67
N HIS A 228 23.33 -8.23 8.83
CA HIS A 228 23.34 -7.28 7.72
C HIS A 228 24.40 -7.58 6.65
N LYS A 229 25.41 -8.40 6.99
CA LYS A 229 26.42 -8.86 6.03
C LYS A 229 25.85 -9.89 5.04
N ASP A 230 24.80 -10.62 5.44
CA ASP A 230 24.13 -11.64 4.62
C ASP A 230 23.04 -11.06 3.72
N LYS A 231 22.96 -9.75 3.61
CA LYS A 231 21.90 -9.02 2.89
C LYS A 231 21.70 -9.53 1.46
N ASP A 232 22.80 -9.81 0.75
CA ASP A 232 22.76 -10.24 -0.65
C ASP A 232 22.13 -11.63 -0.83
N GLU A 233 22.20 -12.49 0.20
CA GLU A 233 21.59 -13.82 0.20
C GLU A 233 20.17 -13.79 0.77
N VAL A 234 19.94 -13.00 1.80
CA VAL A 234 18.65 -12.90 2.53
C VAL A 234 17.60 -12.16 1.70
N TYR A 235 17.94 -11.05 1.07
CA TYR A 235 16.97 -10.21 0.36
C TYR A 235 16.23 -10.90 -0.79
N PRO A 236 16.88 -11.74 -1.63
CA PRO A 236 16.16 -12.56 -2.62
C PRO A 236 15.07 -13.45 -2.01
N ILE A 237 15.35 -14.01 -0.81
CA ILE A 237 14.40 -14.86 -0.08
C ILE A 237 13.25 -14.03 0.47
N LEU A 238 13.54 -12.87 1.08
CA LEU A 238 12.49 -11.96 1.57
C LEU A 238 11.58 -11.49 0.43
N GLY A 239 12.18 -11.10 -0.70
CA GLY A 239 11.43 -10.70 -1.90
C GLY A 239 10.53 -11.83 -2.43
N MET A 240 11.01 -13.08 -2.41
CA MET A 240 10.20 -14.24 -2.77
C MET A 240 9.01 -14.41 -1.80
N LEU A 241 9.24 -14.38 -0.50
CA LEU A 241 8.18 -14.52 0.50
C LEU A 241 7.15 -13.39 0.40
N GLN A 242 7.59 -12.15 0.19
CA GLN A 242 6.70 -11.01 0.00
C GLN A 242 5.85 -11.14 -1.27
N ARG A 243 6.42 -11.63 -2.39
CA ARG A 243 5.64 -11.94 -3.63
C ARG A 243 4.61 -13.05 -3.40
N ASN A 244 4.87 -13.96 -2.46
CA ASN A 244 3.92 -14.98 -2.03
C ASN A 244 2.90 -14.45 -0.99
N GLY A 245 2.86 -13.14 -0.75
CA GLY A 245 1.87 -12.46 0.08
C GLY A 245 2.19 -12.43 1.57
N PHE A 246 3.38 -12.84 2.01
CA PHE A 246 3.76 -12.79 3.41
C PHE A 246 4.06 -11.36 3.86
N ARG A 247 3.49 -10.95 5.00
CA ARG A 247 3.80 -9.71 5.68
C ARG A 247 5.08 -9.89 6.46
N ILE A 248 6.15 -9.19 6.07
CA ILE A 248 7.50 -9.35 6.62
C ILE A 248 7.98 -8.02 7.18
N TRP A 249 8.42 -8.03 8.42
CA TRP A 249 9.14 -6.91 9.03
C TRP A 249 10.60 -7.29 9.22
N TYR A 250 11.51 -6.43 8.76
CA TYR A 250 12.96 -6.58 8.89
C TYR A 250 13.61 -5.22 9.10
N ASP A 251 14.79 -5.19 9.76
CA ASP A 251 15.54 -3.96 9.95
C ASP A 251 16.39 -3.64 8.70
N GLU A 252 16.17 -2.47 8.12
CA GLU A 252 16.94 -1.96 6.98
C GLU A 252 18.24 -1.25 7.37
N GLY A 253 18.63 -1.29 8.65
CA GLY A 253 19.77 -0.56 9.16
C GLY A 253 19.38 0.81 9.70
N ILE A 254 18.30 0.88 10.46
CA ILE A 254 17.89 2.08 11.20
C ILE A 254 19.03 2.53 12.08
N THR A 255 19.60 3.71 11.80
CA THR A 255 20.67 4.30 12.58
C THR A 255 20.22 4.49 14.03
N GLY A 256 20.93 3.82 14.94
CA GLY A 256 20.57 3.68 16.34
C GLY A 256 20.34 4.99 17.07
N GLY A 257 19.12 5.15 17.59
CA GLY A 257 18.77 6.10 18.64
C GLY A 257 18.34 5.36 19.90
N THR A 258 18.19 6.08 21.00
CA THR A 258 17.81 5.52 22.32
C THR A 258 16.51 4.70 22.31
N ASN A 259 15.65 4.88 21.32
CA ASN A 259 14.37 4.15 21.17
C ASN A 259 14.44 2.90 20.28
N TRP A 260 15.55 2.65 19.58
CA TRP A 260 15.68 1.53 18.64
C TRP A 260 15.48 0.16 19.30
N ARG A 261 16.14 -0.08 20.44
CA ARG A 261 16.03 -1.37 21.17
C ARG A 261 14.60 -1.64 21.67
N LEU A 262 13.90 -0.60 22.13
CA LEU A 262 12.51 -0.73 22.57
C LEU A 262 11.60 -1.05 21.40
N MET A 263 11.79 -0.37 20.27
CA MET A 263 11.02 -0.62 19.04
C MET A 263 11.24 -2.04 18.53
N LEU A 264 12.49 -2.50 18.46
CA LEU A 264 12.84 -3.85 18.04
C LEU A 264 12.16 -4.90 18.92
N ARG A 265 12.24 -4.70 20.25
CA ARG A 265 11.59 -5.58 21.23
C ARG A 265 10.08 -5.65 21.03
N GLU A 266 9.42 -4.52 20.83
CA GLU A 266 7.97 -4.50 20.57
C GLU A 266 7.62 -5.16 19.22
N LYS A 267 8.45 -4.99 18.18
CA LYS A 267 8.27 -5.65 16.89
C LYS A 267 8.40 -7.17 16.99
N ILE A 268 9.37 -7.68 17.74
CA ILE A 268 9.53 -9.12 17.99
C ILE A 268 8.32 -9.63 18.79
N LYS A 269 7.97 -8.98 19.90
CA LYS A 269 6.85 -9.35 20.76
C LYS A 269 5.51 -9.41 20.02
N SER A 270 5.30 -8.49 19.06
CA SER A 270 4.05 -8.39 18.29
C SER A 270 4.04 -9.25 17.04
N SER A 271 5.15 -9.91 16.69
CA SER A 271 5.23 -10.80 15.55
C SER A 271 4.61 -12.17 15.84
N ASN A 272 4.18 -12.86 14.79
CA ASN A 272 3.64 -14.23 14.89
C ASN A 272 4.74 -15.30 14.87
N CYS A 273 5.87 -14.98 14.29
CA CYS A 273 7.10 -15.78 14.38
C CYS A 273 8.30 -14.93 14.04
N VAL A 274 9.48 -15.40 14.42
CA VAL A 274 10.77 -14.90 13.96
C VAL A 274 11.30 -15.84 12.88
N LEU A 275 11.60 -15.31 11.71
CA LEU A 275 12.34 -16.00 10.66
C LEU A 275 13.82 -15.65 10.82
N LEU A 276 14.58 -16.58 11.39
CA LEU A 276 16.02 -16.43 11.64
C LEU A 276 16.81 -16.97 10.47
N PHE A 277 17.71 -16.17 9.91
CA PHE A 277 18.73 -16.64 8.96
C PHE A 277 20.03 -16.92 9.72
N SER A 278 20.39 -18.19 9.77
CA SER A 278 21.64 -18.66 10.40
C SER A 278 22.78 -18.69 9.38
N SER A 279 23.89 -18.05 9.73
CA SER A 279 25.12 -17.98 8.94
C SER A 279 26.33 -17.78 9.85
N ILE A 280 27.52 -17.89 9.32
CA ILE A 280 28.79 -17.59 10.03
C ILE A 280 28.80 -16.14 10.58
N ASP A 281 28.19 -15.20 9.87
CA ASP A 281 28.07 -13.80 10.29
C ASP A 281 26.93 -13.60 11.30
N ALA A 282 25.85 -14.37 11.21
CA ALA A 282 24.73 -14.32 12.15
C ALA A 282 25.11 -14.89 13.52
N VAL A 283 25.83 -16.01 13.59
CA VAL A 283 26.26 -16.63 14.87
C VAL A 283 27.22 -15.75 15.67
N THR A 284 27.94 -14.85 15.00
CA THR A 284 28.84 -13.88 15.64
C THR A 284 28.17 -12.52 15.93
N SER A 285 26.91 -12.35 15.52
CA SER A 285 26.18 -11.08 15.66
C SER A 285 25.51 -10.95 17.02
N THR A 286 25.97 -9.99 17.82
CA THR A 286 25.31 -9.65 19.10
C THR A 286 23.84 -9.20 18.89
N ALA A 287 23.53 -8.55 17.76
CA ALA A 287 22.16 -8.14 17.45
C ALA A 287 21.26 -9.35 17.27
N VAL A 288 21.67 -10.32 16.46
CA VAL A 288 20.93 -11.58 16.21
C VAL A 288 20.74 -12.35 17.52
N THR A 289 21.78 -12.46 18.35
CA THR A 289 21.68 -13.11 19.68
C THR A 289 20.63 -12.43 20.58
N ILE A 290 20.58 -11.10 20.59
CA ILE A 290 19.57 -10.34 21.35
C ILE A 290 18.16 -10.61 20.79
N GLU A 291 18.00 -10.69 19.50
CA GLU A 291 16.71 -10.96 18.84
C GLU A 291 16.19 -12.36 19.17
N ILE A 292 17.04 -13.38 19.08
CA ILE A 292 16.73 -14.77 19.49
C ILE A 292 16.30 -14.81 20.97
N THR A 293 17.12 -14.23 21.85
CA THR A 293 16.82 -14.19 23.29
C THR A 293 15.52 -13.44 23.56
N THR A 294 15.25 -12.38 22.82
CA THR A 294 14.01 -11.61 22.96
C THR A 294 12.80 -12.44 22.51
N ALA A 295 12.90 -13.14 21.38
CA ALA A 295 11.85 -14.03 20.89
C ALA A 295 11.51 -15.13 21.92
N ASN A 296 12.52 -15.78 22.46
CA ASN A 296 12.36 -16.81 23.50
C ASN A 296 11.70 -16.26 24.77
N ASN A 297 12.11 -15.08 25.23
CA ASN A 297 11.52 -14.44 26.43
C ASN A 297 10.03 -14.09 26.26
N PHE A 298 9.58 -13.89 25.03
CA PHE A 298 8.17 -13.63 24.73
C PHE A 298 7.43 -14.84 24.16
N GLU A 299 8.07 -16.01 24.15
CA GLU A 299 7.52 -17.27 23.61
C GLU A 299 7.08 -17.13 22.13
N VAL A 300 7.78 -16.28 21.36
CA VAL A 300 7.55 -16.13 19.92
C VAL A 300 8.25 -17.27 19.18
N PRO A 301 7.54 -18.07 18.37
CA PRO A 301 8.14 -19.19 17.64
C PRO A 301 9.26 -18.71 16.71
N ILE A 302 10.35 -19.47 16.61
CA ILE A 302 11.46 -19.19 15.72
C ILE A 302 11.47 -20.25 14.62
N ILE A 303 11.54 -19.82 13.34
CA ILE A 303 11.79 -20.68 12.20
C ILE A 303 13.17 -20.33 11.68
N CYS A 304 14.09 -21.30 11.72
CA CYS A 304 15.48 -21.09 11.34
C CYS A 304 15.71 -21.51 9.88
N VAL A 305 16.34 -20.63 9.08
CA VAL A 305 16.83 -20.90 7.73
C VAL A 305 18.34 -20.89 7.76
N SER A 306 18.97 -22.06 7.54
CA SER A 306 20.43 -22.16 7.45
C SER A 306 20.91 -21.75 6.07
N LEU A 307 21.72 -20.70 6.00
CA LEU A 307 22.39 -20.25 4.77
C LEU A 307 23.69 -21.05 4.52
N ASP A 308 24.36 -21.42 5.61
CA ASP A 308 25.59 -22.24 5.63
C ASP A 308 25.54 -23.27 6.78
N ASP A 309 26.67 -23.93 7.04
CA ASP A 309 26.80 -24.96 8.07
C ASP A 309 27.19 -24.40 9.46
N ALA A 310 27.15 -23.08 9.67
CA ALA A 310 27.49 -22.47 10.94
C ALA A 310 26.44 -22.80 12.02
N LEU A 311 26.93 -23.05 13.25
CA LEU A 311 26.09 -23.34 14.40
C LEU A 311 26.25 -22.24 15.45
N PHE A 312 25.16 -21.89 16.12
CA PHE A 312 25.19 -21.04 17.31
C PHE A 312 25.87 -21.79 18.50
N ASP A 313 26.06 -21.10 19.60
CA ASP A 313 26.48 -21.77 20.82
C ASP A 313 25.47 -22.84 21.28
N GLU A 314 25.92 -23.79 22.10
CA GLU A 314 25.15 -24.97 22.51
C GLU A 314 23.79 -24.60 23.12
N THR A 315 23.74 -23.49 23.88
CA THR A 315 22.50 -23.02 24.54
C THR A 315 21.45 -22.56 23.52
N ILE A 316 21.88 -21.79 22.52
CA ILE A 316 21.01 -21.30 21.45
C ILE A 316 20.60 -22.45 20.54
N GLU A 317 21.51 -23.35 20.20
CA GLU A 317 21.19 -24.51 19.36
C GLU A 317 20.16 -25.43 20.02
N GLU A 318 20.25 -25.69 21.33
CA GLU A 318 19.24 -26.46 22.07
C GLU A 318 17.85 -25.81 22.00
N GLU A 319 17.79 -24.47 22.01
CA GLU A 319 16.54 -23.73 21.84
C GLU A 319 16.04 -23.79 20.40
N LEU A 320 16.92 -23.67 19.41
CA LEU A 320 16.57 -23.75 18.00
C LEU A 320 16.17 -25.17 17.57
N ASP A 321 16.69 -26.22 18.19
CA ASP A 321 16.32 -27.61 17.90
C ASP A 321 14.88 -27.97 18.32
N ARG A 322 14.28 -27.17 19.19
CA ARG A 322 12.85 -27.27 19.53
C ARG A 322 11.95 -26.64 18.45
N ASN A 323 12.53 -25.94 17.51
CA ASN A 323 11.86 -25.16 16.46
C ASN A 323 12.10 -25.80 15.08
N GLN A 324 11.37 -25.28 14.09
CA GLN A 324 11.48 -25.77 12.71
C GLN A 324 12.75 -25.20 12.06
N LYS A 325 13.57 -26.10 11.49
CA LYS A 325 14.76 -25.73 10.70
C LYS A 325 14.53 -26.00 9.21
N LEU A 326 14.89 -25.03 8.37
CA LEU A 326 14.88 -25.09 6.91
C LEU A 326 16.30 -24.89 6.40
N CYS A 327 16.73 -25.70 5.44
CA CYS A 327 18.03 -25.50 4.77
C CYS A 327 17.80 -24.73 3.46
N TYR A 328 18.50 -23.64 3.29
CA TYR A 328 18.63 -22.94 2.02
C TYR A 328 19.59 -23.69 1.13
N GLY A 329 19.07 -24.73 0.45
CA GLY A 329 19.87 -25.55 -0.45
C GLY A 329 20.06 -24.89 -1.82
N LYS A 330 20.77 -25.61 -2.73
CA LYS A 330 21.00 -25.12 -4.10
C LYS A 330 19.77 -25.08 -4.99
N ASP A 331 18.65 -25.70 -4.57
CA ASP A 331 17.38 -25.69 -5.29
C ASP A 331 16.41 -24.68 -4.67
N PHE A 332 16.40 -23.49 -5.25
CA PHE A 332 15.53 -22.38 -4.79
C PHE A 332 14.04 -22.72 -4.84
N ASN A 333 13.58 -23.45 -5.88
CA ASN A 333 12.16 -23.79 -6.01
C ASN A 333 11.70 -24.75 -4.90
N GLN A 334 12.54 -25.73 -4.56
CA GLN A 334 12.25 -26.66 -3.47
C GLN A 334 12.24 -25.93 -2.11
N PHE A 335 13.16 -25.00 -1.93
CA PHE A 335 13.22 -24.16 -0.73
C PHE A 335 11.95 -23.28 -0.62
N GLU A 336 11.53 -22.63 -1.72
CA GLU A 336 10.33 -21.80 -1.77
C GLU A 336 9.09 -22.57 -1.26
N HIS A 337 8.82 -23.77 -1.80
CA HIS A 337 7.71 -24.60 -1.34
C HIS A 337 7.77 -24.90 0.15
N LYS A 338 8.91 -25.34 0.66
CA LYS A 338 9.11 -25.67 2.07
C LYS A 338 8.92 -24.44 2.97
N ALA A 339 9.43 -23.27 2.56
CA ALA A 339 9.31 -22.03 3.31
C ALA A 339 7.85 -21.57 3.40
N ILE A 340 7.10 -21.64 2.28
CA ILE A 340 5.68 -21.30 2.24
C ILE A 340 4.85 -22.20 3.14
N GLU A 341 5.16 -23.50 3.19
CA GLU A 341 4.45 -24.47 4.04
C GLU A 341 4.76 -24.28 5.55
N ALA A 342 6.01 -23.92 5.85
CA ALA A 342 6.51 -23.77 7.22
C ALA A 342 6.01 -22.50 7.91
N LEU A 343 5.82 -21.43 7.16
CA LEU A 343 5.47 -20.12 7.70
C LEU A 343 4.00 -19.99 8.10
N PRO A 344 3.68 -19.22 9.15
CA PRO A 344 2.31 -19.06 9.62
C PRO A 344 1.38 -18.50 8.54
N LYS A 345 0.31 -19.22 8.22
CA LYS A 345 -0.63 -18.86 7.16
C LYS A 345 -1.36 -17.53 7.42
N ASN A 346 -1.59 -17.18 8.68
CA ASN A 346 -2.21 -15.91 9.06
C ASN A 346 -1.32 -14.68 8.79
N CYS A 347 -0.02 -14.88 8.57
CA CYS A 347 0.89 -13.85 8.10
C CYS A 347 0.83 -13.62 6.59
N ARG A 348 -0.01 -14.37 5.87
CA ARG A 348 -0.15 -14.32 4.41
C ARG A 348 -1.46 -13.66 4.01
N VAL A 349 -1.39 -12.66 3.14
CA VAL A 349 -2.56 -11.90 2.67
C VAL A 349 -3.56 -12.78 1.90
N TYR A 350 -3.08 -13.84 1.23
CA TYR A 350 -3.91 -14.73 0.38
C TYR A 350 -4.55 -15.92 1.11
N ALA A 351 -4.34 -16.09 2.42
CA ALA A 351 -4.85 -17.26 3.14
C ALA A 351 -6.39 -17.42 3.04
N GLU A 352 -7.11 -16.30 2.96
CA GLU A 352 -8.58 -16.31 2.83
C GLU A 352 -9.07 -16.59 1.41
N THR A 353 -8.32 -16.16 0.38
CA THR A 353 -8.68 -16.40 -1.04
C THR A 353 -8.44 -17.85 -1.46
N ASP A 354 -7.38 -18.48 -0.98
CA ASP A 354 -7.10 -19.89 -1.24
C ASP A 354 -8.15 -20.81 -0.62
N GLU A 355 -8.64 -20.45 0.57
CA GLU A 355 -9.72 -21.21 1.25
C GLU A 355 -11.08 -20.99 0.58
N ALA A 356 -11.36 -19.79 0.10
CA ALA A 356 -12.56 -19.48 -0.67
C ALA A 356 -12.56 -20.17 -2.05
N GLN A 357 -11.42 -20.25 -2.71
CA GLN A 357 -11.29 -20.96 -3.98
C GLN A 357 -11.41 -22.47 -3.80
N ARG A 358 -10.84 -23.07 -2.76
CA ARG A 358 -11.03 -24.50 -2.44
C ARG A 358 -12.50 -24.83 -2.15
N ARG A 359 -13.21 -23.98 -1.42
CA ARG A 359 -14.65 -24.16 -1.16
C ARG A 359 -15.50 -24.09 -2.43
N VAL A 360 -15.10 -23.27 -3.42
CA VAL A 360 -15.76 -23.20 -4.72
C VAL A 360 -15.46 -24.42 -5.59
N GLU A 361 -14.27 -25.00 -5.48
CA GLU A 361 -13.87 -26.22 -6.20
C GLU A 361 -14.50 -27.48 -5.57
N GLU A 362 -14.66 -27.53 -4.25
CA GLU A 362 -15.36 -28.60 -3.53
C GLU A 362 -16.89 -28.59 -3.74
N CYS A 363 -17.44 -27.44 -4.19
CA CYS A 363 -18.87 -27.31 -4.52
C CYS A 363 -19.18 -27.52 -6.02
N LYS A 364 -18.19 -27.86 -6.85
CA LYS A 364 -18.36 -28.25 -8.26
C LYS A 364 -18.24 -29.75 -8.43
#